data_f75bdd0960f32a7393248abf191dae16
#
_entry.id   f75bdd0960f32a7393248abf191dae16
#
_cell.length_a   1.000
_cell.length_b   1.000
_cell.length_c   1.000
_cell.angle_alpha   90.00
_cell.angle_beta   90.00
_cell.angle_gamma   90.00
#
_symmetry.space_group_name_H-M   'P 1'
#
loop_
_entity.id
_entity.type
_entity.pdbx_description
1 polymer ?
#
loop_
_entity_poly.entity_id
_entity_poly.type
_entity_poly.pdbx_seq_one_letter_code
_entity_poly.pdbx_strand_id
1 'polypeptide(L)'
;MTRNILTLLLTLGLTLGLTAQAKSEQKFKGYLFAYFTGNGEGEEAIHFALSRDGFTYQALNGDRPILSSQAISQTGGVRDPHILRGRNGWFYMVVTDMRSAWGWDSNRAMVLLKSRNLIDWTSSVVNIQQKYAGQEDLKRVWAPQTIYDAQAGKYLLYWSMKHGDGADMIYYAYANAEFTDLEGEPRPLFLPRDGKSCIDGDIVEKDGLFHLFYKTEGHGNGIKVATTRALTSGRWDEQPDYKQQTRDAVEGAGVFKLIGQDKYILMYDVYMNGRYEFTETTDLQHFRKTDRPVTMNFHPRHGTVIPVTAKEMKRLCRHFGDDDILTTLLGEKRSMPAFVGVSLSVK
;
A
#
# COMPACT_ATOMS: atom_id res chain seq x y z
N MET A 1 26.82 -34.51 -23.34
CA MET A 1 27.39 -33.32 -22.69
C MET A 1 26.39 -32.16 -22.50
N THR A 2 25.38 -32.01 -23.32
CA THR A 2 24.39 -30.86 -23.28
C THR A 2 23.42 -30.88 -22.11
N ARG A 3 23.09 -32.05 -21.53
CA ARG A 3 22.08 -32.18 -20.46
C ARG A 3 22.57 -31.67 -19.08
N ASN A 4 23.88 -31.81 -18.82
CA ASN A 4 24.49 -31.40 -17.53
C ASN A 4 24.75 -29.90 -17.45
N ILE A 5 24.90 -29.19 -18.59
CA ILE A 5 25.12 -27.75 -18.63
C ILE A 5 23.83 -27.01 -18.33
N LEU A 6 22.67 -27.53 -18.81
CA LEU A 6 21.37 -26.91 -18.55
C LEU A 6 20.94 -26.99 -17.08
N THR A 7 21.25 -28.13 -16.42
CA THR A 7 20.97 -28.32 -14.98
C THR A 7 21.87 -27.43 -14.13
N LEU A 8 23.13 -27.21 -14.51
CA LEU A 8 24.06 -26.35 -13.78
C LEU A 8 23.69 -24.86 -13.90
N LEU A 9 23.19 -24.43 -15.06
CA LEU A 9 22.73 -23.06 -15.27
C LEU A 9 21.42 -22.74 -14.51
N LEU A 10 20.51 -23.72 -14.41
CA LEU A 10 19.28 -23.57 -13.60
C LEU A 10 19.59 -23.52 -12.10
N THR A 11 20.48 -24.37 -11.59
CA THR A 11 20.87 -24.33 -10.17
C THR A 11 21.67 -23.09 -9.81
N LEU A 12 22.55 -22.60 -10.70
CA LEU A 12 23.29 -21.36 -10.48
C LEU A 12 22.37 -20.11 -10.50
N GLY A 13 21.38 -20.09 -11.39
CA GLY A 13 20.37 -19.02 -11.44
C GLY A 13 19.49 -18.97 -10.19
N LEU A 14 19.06 -20.12 -9.68
CA LEU A 14 18.27 -20.19 -8.44
C LEU A 14 19.08 -19.76 -7.20
N THR A 15 20.34 -20.21 -7.08
CA THR A 15 21.19 -19.84 -5.94
C THR A 15 21.58 -18.37 -5.95
N LEU A 16 21.84 -17.76 -7.10
CA LEU A 16 22.11 -16.33 -7.24
C LEU A 16 20.86 -15.49 -6.94
N GLY A 17 19.68 -15.93 -7.36
CA GLY A 17 18.41 -15.27 -7.04
C GLY A 17 18.11 -15.29 -5.55
N LEU A 18 18.26 -16.41 -4.87
CA LEU A 18 18.03 -16.55 -3.43
C LEU A 18 19.03 -15.73 -2.60
N THR A 19 20.30 -15.67 -2.99
CA THR A 19 21.32 -14.88 -2.28
C THR A 19 21.12 -13.37 -2.49
N ALA A 20 20.65 -12.93 -3.66
CA ALA A 20 20.34 -11.53 -3.93
C ALA A 20 19.10 -11.06 -3.15
N GLN A 21 18.09 -11.90 -3.04
CA GLN A 21 16.88 -11.62 -2.26
C GLN A 21 17.18 -11.58 -0.78
N ALA A 22 17.95 -12.53 -0.23
CA ALA A 22 18.37 -12.54 1.17
C ALA A 22 19.23 -11.32 1.53
N LYS A 23 20.18 -10.90 0.67
CA LYS A 23 20.95 -9.67 0.85
C LYS A 23 20.09 -8.40 0.80
N SER A 24 19.04 -8.40 -0.01
CA SER A 24 18.10 -7.28 -0.11
C SER A 24 17.24 -7.15 1.16
N GLU A 25 16.78 -8.25 1.72
CA GLU A 25 15.98 -8.26 2.95
C GLU A 25 16.79 -7.87 4.19
N GLN A 26 18.07 -8.24 4.29
CA GLN A 26 18.94 -7.86 5.42
C GLN A 26 19.16 -6.36 5.58
N LYS A 27 18.91 -5.55 4.54
CA LYS A 27 19.04 -4.08 4.64
C LYS A 27 17.88 -3.40 5.34
N PHE A 28 16.70 -4.03 5.38
CA PHE A 28 15.52 -3.46 6.02
C PHE A 28 15.56 -3.65 7.54
N LYS A 29 15.12 -2.62 8.29
CA LYS A 29 15.20 -2.58 9.75
C LYS A 29 13.86 -2.24 10.41
N GLY A 30 12.83 -2.01 9.62
CA GLY A 30 11.49 -1.70 10.09
C GLY A 30 10.52 -1.52 8.93
N TYR A 31 9.37 -0.98 9.25
CA TYR A 31 8.24 -0.81 8.36
C TYR A 31 7.73 0.62 8.39
N LEU A 32 7.28 1.09 7.24
CA LEU A 32 6.52 2.33 7.07
C LEU A 32 5.07 1.95 6.74
N PHE A 33 4.12 2.48 7.50
CA PHE A 33 2.70 2.40 7.23
C PHE A 33 2.22 3.75 6.71
N ALA A 34 1.68 3.78 5.49
CA ALA A 34 0.97 4.91 4.91
C ALA A 34 -0.53 4.68 5.09
N TYR A 35 -1.26 5.63 5.65
CA TYR A 35 -2.68 5.50 6.00
C TYR A 35 -3.39 6.85 5.93
N PHE A 36 -4.72 6.84 6.02
CA PHE A 36 -5.54 8.01 6.34
C PHE A 36 -6.32 7.73 7.64
N THR A 37 -7.01 8.72 8.19
CA THR A 37 -7.55 8.58 9.55
C THR A 37 -9.07 8.56 9.65
N GLY A 38 -9.81 9.12 8.70
CA GLY A 38 -11.26 9.11 8.77
C GLY A 38 -11.94 9.92 7.68
N ASN A 39 -13.18 10.36 7.96
CA ASN A 39 -14.07 11.06 7.04
C ASN A 39 -14.31 12.53 7.44
N GLY A 40 -13.73 12.95 8.56
CA GLY A 40 -13.85 14.30 9.08
C GLY A 40 -12.95 15.31 8.38
N GLU A 41 -13.07 16.56 8.77
CA GLU A 41 -12.20 17.63 8.26
C GLU A 41 -10.74 17.36 8.67
N GLY A 42 -9.84 17.33 7.66
CA GLY A 42 -8.41 17.04 7.86
C GLY A 42 -8.06 15.57 7.99
N GLU A 43 -9.04 14.65 8.11
CA GLU A 43 -8.79 13.21 8.24
C GLU A 43 -8.57 12.51 6.90
N GLU A 44 -9.09 13.08 5.80
CA GLU A 44 -8.86 12.60 4.44
C GLU A 44 -7.52 13.13 3.92
N ALA A 45 -6.45 12.59 4.49
CA ALA A 45 -5.07 13.01 4.24
C ALA A 45 -4.09 11.85 4.45
N ILE A 46 -2.89 11.96 3.87
CA ILE A 46 -1.85 10.94 3.99
C ILE A 46 -1.09 11.13 5.30
N HIS A 47 -1.03 10.07 6.10
CA HIS A 47 -0.25 9.96 7.32
C HIS A 47 0.80 8.86 7.21
N PHE A 48 1.87 8.95 7.99
CA PHE A 48 2.90 7.93 8.09
C PHE A 48 3.10 7.49 9.54
N ALA A 49 3.33 6.20 9.72
CA ALA A 49 3.79 5.63 10.98
C ALA A 49 4.97 4.69 10.74
N LEU A 50 5.84 4.54 11.73
CA LEU A 50 6.97 3.62 11.71
C LEU A 50 6.78 2.48 12.70
N SER A 51 7.27 1.31 12.33
CA SER A 51 7.38 0.14 13.19
C SER A 51 8.73 -0.54 13.00
N ARG A 52 9.27 -1.14 14.07
CA ARG A 52 10.45 -2.00 13.97
C ARG A 52 10.09 -3.45 13.63
N ASP A 53 8.96 -3.91 14.09
CA ASP A 53 8.59 -5.31 14.11
C ASP A 53 7.37 -5.66 13.25
N GLY A 54 6.69 -4.65 12.69
CA GLY A 54 5.47 -4.79 11.90
C GLY A 54 4.19 -4.95 12.73
N PHE A 55 4.27 -4.77 14.07
CA PHE A 55 3.13 -4.93 14.99
C PHE A 55 2.92 -3.73 15.90
N THR A 56 4.01 -3.07 16.31
CA THR A 56 3.95 -1.86 17.12
C THR A 56 4.30 -0.66 16.25
N TYR A 57 3.33 0.19 15.99
CA TYR A 57 3.48 1.37 15.14
C TYR A 57 3.38 2.66 15.93
N GLN A 58 4.19 3.65 15.53
CA GLN A 58 4.19 5.00 16.08
C GLN A 58 4.02 6.01 14.95
N ALA A 59 2.98 6.85 15.05
CA ALA A 59 2.70 7.88 14.08
C ALA A 59 3.84 8.91 14.02
N LEU A 60 4.22 9.29 12.80
CA LEU A 60 5.15 10.39 12.55
C LEU A 60 4.40 11.73 12.53
N ASN A 61 5.16 12.83 12.67
CA ASN A 61 4.64 14.19 12.62
C ASN A 61 3.56 14.50 13.68
N GLY A 62 3.54 13.73 14.78
CA GLY A 62 2.50 13.83 15.81
C GLY A 62 1.11 13.49 15.28
N ASP A 63 1.03 12.49 14.41
CA ASP A 63 -0.19 12.06 13.70
C ASP A 63 -0.85 13.17 12.85
N ARG A 64 -0.05 14.12 12.35
CA ARG A 64 -0.50 15.13 11.38
C ARG A 64 -0.19 14.65 9.95
N PRO A 65 -0.95 15.11 8.94
CA PRO A 65 -0.68 14.81 7.54
C PRO A 65 0.76 15.12 7.13
N ILE A 66 1.33 14.26 6.27
CA ILE A 66 2.69 14.45 5.72
C ILE A 66 2.69 15.29 4.45
N LEU A 67 1.55 15.46 3.80
CA LEU A 67 1.33 16.26 2.60
C LEU A 67 0.00 17.01 2.72
N SER A 68 -0.09 18.18 2.08
CA SER A 68 -1.34 18.93 1.97
C SER A 68 -2.25 18.28 0.92
N SER A 69 -3.39 17.75 1.32
CA SER A 69 -4.39 17.17 0.40
C SER A 69 -4.87 18.20 -0.62
N GLN A 70 -5.03 19.48 -0.23
CA GLN A 70 -5.42 20.57 -1.13
C GLN A 70 -4.39 20.82 -2.23
N ALA A 71 -3.09 20.59 -1.93
CA ALA A 71 -2.02 20.85 -2.90
C ALA A 71 -1.87 19.72 -3.93
N ILE A 72 -2.31 18.50 -3.60
CA ILE A 72 -2.05 17.31 -4.44
C ILE A 72 -3.29 16.75 -5.12
N SER A 73 -4.52 17.16 -4.74
CA SER A 73 -5.77 16.59 -5.24
C SER A 73 -6.72 17.65 -5.78
N GLN A 74 -7.71 17.22 -6.57
CA GLN A 74 -8.77 18.10 -7.09
C GLN A 74 -9.84 18.39 -6.04
N THR A 75 -10.14 17.41 -5.18
CA THR A 75 -11.20 17.51 -4.17
C THR A 75 -10.72 18.18 -2.88
N GLY A 76 -9.41 18.25 -2.65
CA GLY A 76 -8.82 18.68 -1.40
C GLY A 76 -8.84 17.63 -0.29
N GLY A 77 -9.21 16.37 -0.60
CA GLY A 77 -9.13 15.21 0.27
C GLY A 77 -8.50 14.02 -0.45
N VAL A 78 -7.76 13.18 0.26
CA VAL A 78 -7.18 11.95 -0.27
C VAL A 78 -7.31 10.81 0.72
N ARG A 79 -7.53 9.59 0.19
CA ARG A 79 -7.80 8.37 0.97
C ARG A 79 -7.00 7.19 0.44
N ASP A 80 -7.00 6.10 1.17
CA ASP A 80 -6.55 4.77 0.76
C ASP A 80 -5.11 4.76 0.19
N PRO A 81 -4.10 5.34 0.89
CA PRO A 81 -2.76 5.44 0.33
C PRO A 81 -2.12 4.07 0.16
N HIS A 82 -1.81 3.72 -1.08
CA HIS A 82 -0.98 2.58 -1.42
C HIS A 82 0.41 3.03 -1.81
N ILE A 83 1.43 2.58 -1.06
CA ILE A 83 2.84 2.91 -1.31
C ILE A 83 3.61 1.68 -1.77
N LEU A 84 4.43 1.84 -2.81
CA LEU A 84 5.28 0.80 -3.37
C LEU A 84 6.74 1.27 -3.43
N ARG A 85 7.67 0.39 -3.03
CA ARG A 85 9.10 0.57 -3.31
C ARG A 85 9.41 0.10 -4.73
N GLY A 86 9.70 1.03 -5.63
CA GLY A 86 10.05 0.75 -7.02
C GLY A 86 11.43 0.08 -7.16
N ARG A 87 11.61 -0.64 -8.26
CA ARG A 87 12.87 -1.32 -8.61
C ARG A 87 14.01 -0.35 -8.97
N ASN A 88 13.67 0.88 -9.35
CA ASN A 88 14.57 1.94 -9.82
C ASN A 88 14.99 2.94 -8.73
N GLY A 89 14.70 2.62 -7.46
CA GLY A 89 15.01 3.47 -6.31
C GLY A 89 14.04 4.62 -6.06
N TRP A 90 12.92 4.68 -6.80
CA TRP A 90 11.79 5.54 -6.49
C TRP A 90 10.83 4.83 -5.51
N PHE A 91 10.08 5.63 -4.78
CA PHE A 91 8.85 5.25 -4.12
C PHE A 91 7.69 5.79 -4.95
N TYR A 92 6.71 4.96 -5.18
CA TYR A 92 5.47 5.31 -5.84
C TYR A 92 4.33 5.21 -4.85
N MET A 93 3.41 6.15 -4.89
CA MET A 93 2.21 6.10 -4.08
C MET A 93 1.02 6.50 -4.94
N VAL A 94 -0.10 5.84 -4.71
CA VAL A 94 -1.38 6.17 -5.36
C VAL A 94 -2.43 6.33 -4.28
N VAL A 95 -3.32 7.30 -4.44
CA VAL A 95 -4.37 7.61 -3.48
C VAL A 95 -5.69 7.94 -4.19
N THR A 96 -6.80 7.66 -3.53
CA THR A 96 -8.14 8.11 -3.95
C THR A 96 -8.23 9.61 -3.79
N ASP A 97 -8.60 10.34 -4.86
CA ASP A 97 -8.90 11.78 -4.80
C ASP A 97 -10.37 11.97 -4.45
N MET A 98 -10.69 12.15 -3.17
CA MET A 98 -12.07 12.17 -2.69
C MET A 98 -12.23 12.97 -1.40
N ARG A 99 -13.38 13.66 -1.30
CA ARG A 99 -13.97 14.14 -0.05
C ARG A 99 -15.30 13.42 0.17
N SER A 100 -15.42 12.62 1.20
CA SER A 100 -16.63 11.85 1.53
C SER A 100 -17.82 12.75 1.84
N ALA A 101 -17.57 13.96 2.34
CA ALA A 101 -18.60 14.99 2.55
C ALA A 101 -19.36 15.39 1.27
N TRP A 102 -18.77 15.14 0.07
CA TRP A 102 -19.44 15.38 -1.21
C TRP A 102 -20.27 14.19 -1.69
N GLY A 103 -20.29 13.11 -0.92
CA GLY A 103 -21.00 11.86 -1.23
C GLY A 103 -20.08 10.75 -1.73
N TRP A 104 -20.49 9.51 -1.51
CA TRP A 104 -19.69 8.31 -1.84
C TRP A 104 -19.55 8.07 -3.35
N ASP A 105 -20.42 8.65 -4.17
CA ASP A 105 -20.34 8.57 -5.63
C ASP A 105 -19.78 9.85 -6.27
N SER A 106 -19.03 10.66 -5.53
CA SER A 106 -18.59 11.99 -5.97
C SER A 106 -17.23 11.98 -6.67
N ASN A 107 -16.36 10.99 -6.44
CA ASN A 107 -15.01 11.04 -6.95
C ASN A 107 -14.87 10.46 -8.37
N ARG A 108 -13.93 11.03 -9.15
CA ARG A 108 -13.66 10.63 -10.54
C ARG A 108 -12.19 10.47 -10.81
N ALA A 109 -11.35 10.66 -9.79
CA ALA A 109 -9.91 10.79 -9.96
C ALA A 109 -9.13 9.99 -8.91
N MET A 110 -7.89 9.72 -9.25
CA MET A 110 -6.84 9.26 -8.34
C MET A 110 -5.64 10.20 -8.45
N VAL A 111 -4.77 10.19 -7.44
CA VAL A 111 -3.51 10.93 -7.47
C VAL A 111 -2.35 9.95 -7.52
N LEU A 112 -1.46 10.15 -8.47
CA LEU A 112 -0.19 9.44 -8.61
C LEU A 112 0.91 10.29 -7.99
N LEU A 113 1.70 9.70 -7.10
CA LEU A 113 2.80 10.39 -6.42
C LEU A 113 4.09 9.58 -6.56
N LYS A 114 5.23 10.28 -6.62
CA LYS A 114 6.54 9.64 -6.58
C LYS A 114 7.54 10.45 -5.76
N SER A 115 8.46 9.73 -5.10
CA SER A 115 9.51 10.31 -4.25
C SER A 115 10.78 9.48 -4.32
N ARG A 116 11.94 10.11 -4.13
CA ARG A 116 13.21 9.39 -3.91
C ARG A 116 13.58 9.22 -2.44
N ASN A 117 12.87 9.89 -1.58
CA ASN A 117 13.28 9.98 -0.18
C ASN A 117 12.15 9.87 0.85
N LEU A 118 10.90 9.63 0.43
CA LEU A 118 9.71 9.55 1.27
C LEU A 118 9.29 10.90 1.91
N ILE A 119 9.96 12.00 1.57
CA ILE A 119 9.71 13.35 2.09
C ILE A 119 9.23 14.27 0.99
N ASP A 120 10.04 14.40 -0.06
CA ASP A 120 9.73 15.25 -1.20
C ASP A 120 8.95 14.44 -2.23
N TRP A 121 7.70 14.81 -2.47
CA TRP A 121 6.80 14.13 -3.38
C TRP A 121 6.40 15.05 -4.54
N THR A 122 6.41 14.50 -5.75
CA THR A 122 5.72 15.08 -6.88
C THR A 122 4.40 14.35 -7.09
N SER A 123 3.35 15.06 -7.50
CA SER A 123 2.00 14.50 -7.67
C SER A 123 1.42 14.85 -9.04
N SER A 124 0.53 13.99 -9.52
CA SER A 124 -0.28 14.21 -10.72
C SER A 124 -1.66 13.64 -10.50
N VAL A 125 -2.68 14.40 -10.82
CA VAL A 125 -4.08 13.95 -10.74
C VAL A 125 -4.47 13.31 -12.08
N VAL A 126 -5.06 12.13 -12.02
CA VAL A 126 -5.63 11.43 -13.18
C VAL A 126 -7.14 11.34 -12.99
N ASN A 127 -7.88 12.23 -13.66
CA ASN A 127 -9.33 12.21 -13.67
C ASN A 127 -9.82 11.32 -14.83
N ILE A 128 -10.33 10.13 -14.50
CA ILE A 128 -10.74 9.10 -15.45
C ILE A 128 -11.90 9.60 -16.32
N GLN A 129 -12.90 10.24 -15.71
CA GLN A 129 -14.08 10.71 -16.43
C GLN A 129 -13.76 11.82 -17.44
N GLN A 130 -12.85 12.72 -17.10
CA GLN A 130 -12.45 13.82 -17.98
C GLN A 130 -11.52 13.35 -19.11
N LYS A 131 -10.73 12.31 -18.83
CA LYS A 131 -9.67 11.88 -19.73
C LYS A 131 -10.14 10.93 -20.82
N TYR A 132 -11.11 10.08 -20.55
CA TYR A 132 -11.53 9.02 -21.45
C TYR A 132 -12.99 9.14 -21.83
N ALA A 133 -13.30 8.97 -23.12
CA ALA A 133 -14.67 8.91 -23.63
C ALA A 133 -15.37 7.64 -23.09
N GLY A 134 -16.69 7.69 -22.98
CA GLY A 134 -17.50 6.56 -22.49
C GLY A 134 -17.47 6.40 -20.96
N GLN A 135 -17.00 7.42 -20.25
CA GLN A 135 -16.95 7.44 -18.77
C GLN A 135 -17.99 8.40 -18.16
N GLU A 136 -19.02 8.77 -18.91
CA GLU A 136 -20.01 9.76 -18.51
C GLU A 136 -20.84 9.32 -17.30
N ASP A 137 -21.09 8.02 -17.16
CA ASP A 137 -21.83 7.40 -16.06
C ASP A 137 -20.97 6.88 -14.91
N LEU A 138 -19.65 7.17 -14.95
CA LEU A 138 -18.72 6.80 -13.90
C LEU A 138 -19.17 7.40 -12.54
N LYS A 139 -19.27 6.56 -11.52
CA LYS A 139 -19.69 6.95 -10.16
C LYS A 139 -18.53 7.10 -9.20
N ARG A 140 -17.53 6.22 -9.29
CA ARG A 140 -16.39 6.22 -8.34
C ARG A 140 -15.13 5.63 -8.94
N VAL A 141 -13.99 6.10 -8.42
CA VAL A 141 -12.63 5.64 -8.66
C VAL A 141 -11.98 5.47 -7.29
N TRP A 142 -12.01 4.28 -6.70
CA TRP A 142 -11.66 4.04 -5.31
C TRP A 142 -10.44 3.14 -5.13
N ALA A 143 -9.71 3.39 -4.03
CA ALA A 143 -8.63 2.58 -3.53
C ALA A 143 -7.64 2.13 -4.63
N PRO A 144 -7.01 3.06 -5.36
CA PRO A 144 -6.03 2.70 -6.38
C PRO A 144 -4.79 2.11 -5.72
N GLN A 145 -4.26 1.07 -6.35
CA GLN A 145 -3.03 0.43 -5.93
C GLN A 145 -2.10 0.22 -7.13
N THR A 146 -0.85 -0.17 -6.89
CA THR A 146 0.13 -0.41 -7.94
C THR A 146 1.02 -1.61 -7.65
N ILE A 147 1.33 -2.37 -8.69
CA ILE A 147 2.28 -3.46 -8.66
C ILE A 147 3.19 -3.39 -9.90
N TYR A 148 4.44 -3.85 -9.78
CA TYR A 148 5.31 -3.96 -10.94
C TYR A 148 5.02 -5.26 -11.69
N ASP A 149 4.53 -5.14 -12.92
CA ASP A 149 4.39 -6.26 -13.85
C ASP A 149 5.73 -6.53 -14.52
N ALA A 150 6.40 -7.60 -14.09
CA ALA A 150 7.71 -7.98 -14.64
C ALA A 150 7.63 -8.45 -16.10
N GLN A 151 6.49 -8.96 -16.54
CA GLN A 151 6.28 -9.41 -17.92
C GLN A 151 6.15 -8.21 -18.88
N ALA A 152 5.40 -7.20 -18.46
CA ALA A 152 5.24 -5.96 -19.24
C ALA A 152 6.40 -4.98 -19.04
N GLY A 153 7.20 -5.12 -17.98
CA GLY A 153 8.26 -4.19 -17.61
C GLY A 153 7.74 -2.83 -17.10
N LYS A 154 6.50 -2.78 -16.60
CA LYS A 154 5.77 -1.56 -16.25
C LYS A 154 5.09 -1.65 -14.89
N TYR A 155 4.72 -0.50 -14.33
CA TYR A 155 3.86 -0.44 -13.16
C TYR A 155 2.40 -0.52 -13.60
N LEU A 156 1.71 -1.55 -13.15
CA LEU A 156 0.28 -1.72 -13.33
C LEU A 156 -0.43 -1.03 -12.17
N LEU A 157 -1.33 -0.09 -12.52
CA LEU A 157 -2.26 0.54 -11.60
C LEU A 157 -3.58 -0.22 -11.66
N TYR A 158 -4.21 -0.47 -10.52
CA TYR A 158 -5.52 -1.11 -10.45
C TYR A 158 -6.35 -0.48 -9.34
N TRP A 159 -7.65 -0.39 -9.54
CA TRP A 159 -8.56 0.33 -8.65
C TRP A 159 -10.00 -0.12 -8.85
N SER A 160 -10.86 0.20 -7.89
CA SER A 160 -12.30 -0.07 -7.98
C SER A 160 -13.00 1.02 -8.77
N MET A 161 -13.82 0.62 -9.73
CA MET A 161 -14.70 1.52 -10.51
C MET A 161 -16.13 1.02 -10.51
N LYS A 162 -17.07 1.98 -10.59
CA LYS A 162 -18.49 1.73 -10.76
C LYS A 162 -19.07 2.64 -11.84
N HIS A 163 -19.84 2.05 -12.73
CA HIS A 163 -20.59 2.73 -13.77
C HIS A 163 -22.10 2.58 -13.53
N GLY A 164 -22.83 3.69 -13.55
CA GLY A 164 -24.29 3.69 -13.35
C GLY A 164 -24.71 2.90 -12.11
N ASP A 165 -25.66 1.98 -12.32
CA ASP A 165 -26.16 1.06 -11.28
C ASP A 165 -25.48 -0.32 -11.32
N GLY A 166 -24.39 -0.45 -12.09
CA GLY A 166 -23.62 -1.69 -12.19
C GLY A 166 -22.88 -2.05 -10.91
N ALA A 167 -22.23 -3.21 -10.92
CA ALA A 167 -21.36 -3.63 -9.82
C ALA A 167 -20.05 -2.82 -9.79
N ASP A 168 -19.52 -2.61 -8.59
CA ASP A 168 -18.13 -2.21 -8.45
C ASP A 168 -17.22 -3.37 -8.88
N MET A 169 -16.21 -3.10 -9.71
CA MET A 169 -15.24 -4.10 -10.13
C MET A 169 -13.85 -3.49 -10.20
N ILE A 170 -12.84 -4.35 -10.18
CA ILE A 170 -11.44 -3.89 -10.26
C ILE A 170 -11.08 -3.68 -11.73
N TYR A 171 -10.62 -2.47 -12.06
CA TYR A 171 -10.05 -2.08 -13.35
C TYR A 171 -8.53 -1.91 -13.24
N TYR A 172 -7.86 -1.84 -14.37
CA TYR A 172 -6.42 -1.57 -14.44
C TYR A 172 -6.04 -0.73 -15.67
N ALA A 173 -4.90 -0.08 -15.58
CA ALA A 173 -4.13 0.44 -16.70
C ALA A 173 -2.64 0.46 -16.30
N TYR A 174 -1.73 0.56 -17.26
CA TYR A 174 -0.32 0.79 -16.95
C TYR A 174 -0.05 2.27 -16.72
N ALA A 175 0.83 2.58 -15.76
CA ALA A 175 1.38 3.91 -15.61
C ALA A 175 2.35 4.21 -16.75
N ASN A 176 2.42 5.48 -17.18
CA ASN A 176 3.48 5.95 -18.07
C ASN A 176 4.86 5.88 -17.39
N ALA A 177 5.93 6.04 -18.15
CA ALA A 177 7.30 5.91 -17.65
C ALA A 177 7.63 6.90 -16.52
N GLU A 178 7.04 8.07 -16.53
CA GLU A 178 7.22 9.13 -15.54
C GLU A 178 6.36 8.93 -14.28
N PHE A 179 5.44 7.97 -14.28
CA PHE A 179 4.45 7.74 -13.23
C PHE A 179 3.63 9.00 -12.92
N THR A 180 3.14 9.64 -13.98
CA THR A 180 2.34 10.87 -13.90
C THR A 180 0.97 10.72 -14.55
N ASP A 181 0.75 9.64 -15.30
CA ASP A 181 -0.46 9.39 -16.06
C ASP A 181 -0.62 7.90 -16.42
N LEU A 182 -1.76 7.55 -17.02
CA LEU A 182 -2.03 6.23 -17.59
C LEU A 182 -1.64 6.19 -19.07
N GLU A 183 -1.08 5.06 -19.52
CA GLU A 183 -0.73 4.83 -20.93
C GLU A 183 -1.92 4.45 -21.83
N GLY A 184 -3.08 4.18 -21.25
CA GLY A 184 -4.26 3.77 -22.02
C GLY A 184 -5.52 3.82 -21.18
N GLU A 185 -6.64 3.47 -21.80
CA GLU A 185 -7.94 3.43 -21.14
C GLU A 185 -8.00 2.35 -20.07
N PRO A 186 -8.81 2.56 -19.01
CA PRO A 186 -9.10 1.55 -18.00
C PRO A 186 -9.68 0.28 -18.63
N ARG A 187 -9.16 -0.87 -18.21
CA ARG A 187 -9.65 -2.19 -18.64
C ARG A 187 -10.11 -3.00 -17.43
N PRO A 188 -11.15 -3.85 -17.56
CA PRO A 188 -11.52 -4.77 -16.50
C PRO A 188 -10.36 -5.69 -16.12
N LEU A 189 -10.06 -5.79 -14.82
CA LEU A 189 -9.10 -6.73 -14.26
C LEU A 189 -9.81 -7.92 -13.61
N PHE A 190 -10.79 -7.62 -12.74
CA PHE A 190 -11.46 -8.63 -11.95
C PHE A 190 -12.88 -8.21 -11.56
N LEU A 191 -13.81 -9.13 -11.72
CA LEU A 191 -15.15 -9.14 -11.13
C LEU A 191 -15.41 -10.54 -10.60
N PRO A 192 -15.96 -10.72 -9.38
CA PRO A 192 -16.37 -12.02 -8.88
C PRO A 192 -17.34 -12.75 -9.85
N ARG A 193 -17.24 -14.09 -9.90
CA ARG A 193 -18.07 -14.92 -10.82
C ARG A 193 -19.57 -14.79 -10.58
N ASP A 194 -19.96 -14.43 -9.35
CA ASP A 194 -21.36 -14.18 -9.01
C ASP A 194 -21.87 -12.81 -9.51
N GLY A 195 -21.00 -12.01 -10.14
CA GLY A 195 -21.32 -10.70 -10.72
C GLY A 195 -21.57 -9.60 -9.69
N LYS A 196 -21.27 -9.84 -8.40
CA LYS A 196 -21.48 -8.87 -7.35
C LYS A 196 -20.29 -7.94 -7.16
N SER A 197 -20.55 -6.81 -6.52
CA SER A 197 -19.53 -5.78 -6.28
C SER A 197 -18.32 -6.27 -5.48
N CYS A 198 -17.14 -5.82 -5.90
CA CYS A 198 -15.89 -5.97 -5.14
C CYS A 198 -15.08 -4.68 -5.18
N ILE A 199 -14.44 -4.36 -4.07
CA ILE A 199 -13.59 -3.16 -3.90
C ILE A 199 -12.28 -3.51 -3.19
N ASP A 200 -11.40 -2.53 -3.01
CA ASP A 200 -10.19 -2.58 -2.18
C ASP A 200 -9.28 -3.76 -2.54
N GLY A 201 -8.93 -3.86 -3.82
CA GLY A 201 -8.03 -4.92 -4.27
C GLY A 201 -6.60 -4.68 -3.80
N ASP A 202 -5.93 -5.72 -3.26
CA ASP A 202 -4.48 -5.73 -2.97
C ASP A 202 -3.83 -6.95 -3.60
N ILE A 203 -2.82 -6.74 -4.47
CA ILE A 203 -2.17 -7.83 -5.20
C ILE A 203 -0.77 -8.08 -4.66
N VAL A 204 -0.54 -9.31 -4.22
CA VAL A 204 0.77 -9.80 -3.76
C VAL A 204 1.23 -10.95 -4.65
N GLU A 205 2.51 -10.92 -5.04
CA GLU A 205 3.13 -12.02 -5.77
C GLU A 205 3.92 -12.92 -4.81
N LYS A 206 3.72 -14.23 -4.91
CA LYS A 206 4.51 -15.25 -4.23
C LYS A 206 4.75 -16.42 -5.19
N ASP A 207 6.01 -16.73 -5.44
CA ASP A 207 6.45 -17.89 -6.24
C ASP A 207 5.83 -17.96 -7.66
N GLY A 208 5.68 -16.78 -8.30
CA GLY A 208 5.09 -16.64 -9.63
C GLY A 208 3.58 -16.77 -9.66
N LEU A 209 2.91 -16.73 -8.53
CA LEU A 209 1.47 -16.68 -8.40
C LEU A 209 1.04 -15.34 -7.78
N PHE A 210 0.16 -14.61 -8.45
CA PHE A 210 -0.44 -13.39 -7.95
C PHE A 210 -1.69 -13.73 -7.14
N HIS A 211 -1.82 -13.10 -5.98
CA HIS A 211 -2.94 -13.24 -5.07
C HIS A 211 -3.60 -11.86 -4.95
N LEU A 212 -4.82 -11.72 -5.47
CA LEU A 212 -5.66 -10.54 -5.33
C LEU A 212 -6.56 -10.73 -4.12
N PHE A 213 -6.29 -9.99 -3.06
CA PHE A 213 -7.18 -9.82 -1.92
C PHE A 213 -8.19 -8.74 -2.26
N TYR A 214 -9.46 -8.97 -2.04
CA TYR A 214 -10.52 -8.01 -2.37
C TYR A 214 -11.66 -8.09 -1.37
N LYS A 215 -12.30 -6.96 -1.11
CA LYS A 215 -13.50 -6.89 -0.29
C LYS A 215 -14.73 -7.21 -1.14
N THR A 216 -15.61 -8.08 -0.64
CA THR A 216 -16.98 -8.26 -1.18
C THR A 216 -17.83 -7.10 -0.69
N GLU A 217 -18.54 -6.40 -1.59
CA GLU A 217 -19.33 -5.22 -1.26
C GLU A 217 -20.84 -5.51 -1.37
N GLY A 218 -21.58 -5.09 -0.32
CA GLY A 218 -23.03 -5.25 -0.27
C GLY A 218 -23.51 -6.67 0.03
N HIS A 219 -22.59 -7.65 0.16
CA HIS A 219 -22.95 -9.01 0.52
C HIS A 219 -21.74 -9.72 1.14
N GLY A 220 -21.85 -10.06 2.41
CA GLY A 220 -20.78 -10.70 3.18
C GLY A 220 -19.73 -9.75 3.76
N ASN A 221 -19.44 -8.60 3.16
CA ASN A 221 -18.55 -7.55 3.65
C ASN A 221 -17.24 -8.06 4.28
N GLY A 222 -16.54 -8.94 3.57
CA GLY A 222 -15.32 -9.57 4.02
C GLY A 222 -14.28 -9.67 2.91
N ILE A 223 -13.09 -10.14 3.25
CA ILE A 223 -11.96 -10.25 2.33
C ILE A 223 -11.87 -11.66 1.78
N LYS A 224 -11.89 -11.77 0.45
CA LYS A 224 -11.63 -13.01 -0.30
C LYS A 224 -10.32 -12.91 -1.08
N VAL A 225 -9.92 -14.01 -1.70
CA VAL A 225 -8.72 -14.10 -2.53
C VAL A 225 -9.06 -14.74 -3.87
N ALA A 226 -8.53 -14.15 -4.94
CA ALA A 226 -8.45 -14.78 -6.26
C ALA A 226 -6.99 -14.85 -6.70
N THR A 227 -6.63 -15.88 -7.48
CA THR A 227 -5.25 -16.10 -7.90
C THR A 227 -5.10 -16.19 -9.41
N THR A 228 -3.94 -15.75 -9.93
CA THR A 228 -3.57 -15.90 -11.34
C THR A 228 -2.06 -15.98 -11.51
N ARG A 229 -1.60 -16.54 -12.64
CA ARG A 229 -0.18 -16.50 -13.06
C ARG A 229 0.12 -15.36 -14.04
N ALA A 230 -0.90 -14.66 -14.53
CA ALA A 230 -0.75 -13.55 -15.48
C ALA A 230 -1.74 -12.44 -15.12
N LEU A 231 -1.22 -11.32 -14.65
CA LEU A 231 -1.99 -10.20 -14.08
C LEU A 231 -3.16 -9.77 -14.97
N THR A 232 -2.93 -9.62 -16.26
CA THR A 232 -3.89 -9.04 -17.21
C THR A 232 -4.57 -10.09 -18.10
N SER A 233 -4.53 -11.36 -17.72
CA SER A 233 -5.15 -12.45 -18.49
C SER A 233 -6.69 -12.46 -18.48
N GLY A 234 -7.30 -11.72 -17.55
CA GLY A 234 -8.74 -11.77 -17.28
C GLY A 234 -9.21 -13.09 -16.64
N ARG A 235 -8.27 -13.95 -16.21
CA ARG A 235 -8.57 -15.25 -15.59
C ARG A 235 -8.01 -15.28 -14.18
N TRP A 236 -8.91 -15.31 -13.22
CA TRP A 236 -8.63 -15.39 -11.79
C TRP A 236 -9.38 -16.59 -11.19
N ASP A 237 -8.68 -17.38 -10.39
CA ASP A 237 -9.24 -18.52 -9.67
C ASP A 237 -9.63 -18.07 -8.27
N GLU A 238 -10.94 -17.93 -8.04
CA GLU A 238 -11.50 -17.48 -6.78
C GLU A 238 -11.48 -18.56 -5.71
N GLN A 239 -11.10 -18.19 -4.50
CA GLN A 239 -11.23 -19.03 -3.32
C GLN A 239 -12.56 -18.72 -2.61
N PRO A 240 -13.31 -19.74 -2.15
CA PRO A 240 -14.66 -19.53 -1.61
C PRO A 240 -14.65 -18.85 -0.24
N ASP A 241 -13.59 -19.08 0.56
CA ASP A 241 -13.57 -18.71 1.98
C ASP A 241 -13.12 -17.28 2.20
N TYR A 242 -13.71 -16.62 3.19
CA TYR A 242 -13.23 -15.36 3.74
C TYR A 242 -11.92 -15.54 4.50
N LYS A 243 -11.01 -14.56 4.40
CA LYS A 243 -9.66 -14.61 4.97
C LYS A 243 -9.52 -13.87 6.30
N GLN A 244 -10.42 -12.93 6.60
CA GLN A 244 -10.47 -12.31 7.93
C GLN A 244 -10.87 -13.33 9.03
N GLN A 245 -10.41 -13.06 10.24
CA GLN A 245 -10.64 -13.93 11.41
C GLN A 245 -11.64 -13.30 12.40
N THR A 246 -12.49 -12.39 11.93
CA THR A 246 -13.60 -11.77 12.66
C THR A 246 -14.92 -12.01 11.92
N ARG A 247 -16.05 -11.88 12.63
CA ARG A 247 -17.39 -11.88 12.04
C ARG A 247 -17.87 -10.48 11.68
N ASP A 248 -17.15 -9.45 12.13
CA ASP A 248 -17.45 -8.05 11.81
C ASP A 248 -17.18 -7.77 10.34
N ALA A 249 -17.85 -6.77 9.80
CA ALA A 249 -17.57 -6.27 8.47
C ALA A 249 -16.18 -5.62 8.41
N VAL A 250 -15.41 -5.94 7.37
CA VAL A 250 -14.04 -5.48 7.19
C VAL A 250 -13.82 -4.95 5.78
N GLU A 251 -12.81 -4.06 5.63
CA GLU A 251 -12.38 -3.50 4.36
C GLU A 251 -10.89 -3.22 4.34
N GLY A 252 -10.36 -2.70 3.24
CA GLY A 252 -9.00 -2.18 3.17
C GLY A 252 -7.94 -3.24 3.40
N ALA A 253 -8.01 -4.36 2.68
CA ALA A 253 -6.99 -5.39 2.75
C ALA A 253 -5.60 -4.85 2.39
N GLY A 254 -4.60 -5.07 3.24
CA GLY A 254 -3.21 -4.78 2.96
C GLY A 254 -2.33 -5.95 3.37
N VAL A 255 -1.49 -6.45 2.47
CA VAL A 255 -0.63 -7.59 2.74
C VAL A 255 0.84 -7.20 2.69
N PHE A 256 1.59 -7.54 3.73
CA PHE A 256 3.04 -7.33 3.75
C PHE A 256 3.79 -8.53 4.31
N LYS A 257 5.03 -8.72 3.83
CA LYS A 257 5.91 -9.79 4.31
C LYS A 257 6.71 -9.34 5.53
N LEU A 258 6.84 -10.21 6.53
CA LEU A 258 7.71 -9.94 7.68
C LEU A 258 9.19 -10.06 7.28
N ILE A 259 9.98 -9.05 7.67
CA ILE A 259 11.42 -8.98 7.37
C ILE A 259 12.14 -10.19 7.96
N GLY A 260 12.89 -10.92 7.10
CA GLY A 260 13.67 -12.08 7.49
C GLY A 260 12.85 -13.33 7.82
N GLN A 261 11.56 -13.36 7.49
CA GLN A 261 10.66 -14.49 7.72
C GLN A 261 9.91 -14.84 6.44
N ASP A 262 9.59 -16.13 6.26
CA ASP A 262 8.63 -16.56 5.23
C ASP A 262 7.21 -16.52 5.82
N LYS A 263 6.80 -15.33 6.22
CA LYS A 263 5.51 -15.06 6.83
C LYS A 263 4.96 -13.75 6.29
N TYR A 264 3.67 -13.74 6.00
CA TYR A 264 2.92 -12.58 5.56
C TYR A 264 1.88 -12.20 6.61
N ILE A 265 1.61 -10.92 6.69
CA ILE A 265 0.53 -10.34 7.47
C ILE A 265 -0.53 -9.84 6.50
N LEU A 266 -1.77 -10.23 6.69
CA LEU A 266 -2.95 -9.57 6.15
C LEU A 266 -3.51 -8.67 7.24
N MET A 267 -3.50 -7.37 7.00
CA MET A 267 -4.14 -6.38 7.85
C MET A 267 -5.44 -5.90 7.19
N TYR A 268 -6.40 -5.50 8.00
CA TYR A 268 -7.68 -4.97 7.52
C TYR A 268 -8.33 -4.06 8.56
N ASP A 269 -9.14 -3.13 8.06
CA ASP A 269 -9.93 -2.19 8.86
C ASP A 269 -11.27 -2.83 9.24
N VAL A 270 -11.52 -2.98 10.54
CA VAL A 270 -12.84 -3.32 11.09
C VAL A 270 -13.60 -2.00 11.25
N TYR A 271 -13.95 -1.41 10.11
CA TYR A 271 -14.30 0.00 9.94
C TYR A 271 -15.48 0.49 10.78
N MET A 272 -16.43 -0.40 11.10
CA MET A 272 -17.56 -0.06 11.97
C MET A 272 -17.16 0.05 13.45
N ASN A 273 -16.01 -0.51 13.84
CA ASN A 273 -15.56 -0.61 15.23
C ASN A 273 -14.29 0.19 15.52
N GLY A 274 -13.77 0.92 14.52
CA GLY A 274 -12.59 1.77 14.66
C GLY A 274 -11.33 1.03 15.08
N ARG A 275 -11.12 -0.20 14.60
CA ARG A 275 -9.94 -1.01 14.94
C ARG A 275 -9.36 -1.71 13.72
N TYR A 276 -8.06 -1.97 13.79
CA TYR A 276 -7.34 -2.79 12.82
C TYR A 276 -7.11 -4.19 13.39
N GLU A 277 -7.26 -5.21 12.56
CA GLU A 277 -6.87 -6.58 12.88
C GLU A 277 -5.79 -7.07 11.95
N PHE A 278 -4.89 -7.93 12.49
CA PHE A 278 -3.83 -8.58 11.76
C PHE A 278 -4.01 -10.09 11.85
N THR A 279 -3.86 -10.74 10.69
CA THR A 279 -3.77 -12.19 10.58
C THR A 279 -2.45 -12.57 9.90
N GLU A 280 -1.97 -13.76 10.16
CA GLU A 280 -0.71 -14.23 9.60
C GLU A 280 -0.87 -15.50 8.77
N THR A 281 0.00 -15.65 7.78
CA THR A 281 0.04 -16.79 6.86
C THR A 281 1.45 -17.03 6.35
N THR A 282 1.73 -18.25 5.87
CA THR A 282 2.96 -18.58 5.13
C THR A 282 2.68 -18.91 3.65
N ASP A 283 1.42 -19.13 3.27
CA ASP A 283 1.01 -19.58 1.95
C ASP A 283 0.03 -18.66 1.22
N LEU A 284 -0.37 -17.54 1.84
CA LEU A 284 -1.37 -16.59 1.33
C LEU A 284 -2.76 -17.21 1.07
N GLN A 285 -3.03 -18.36 1.66
CA GLN A 285 -4.29 -19.09 1.53
C GLN A 285 -4.96 -19.35 2.88
N HIS A 286 -4.17 -19.83 3.85
CA HIS A 286 -4.63 -20.17 5.19
C HIS A 286 -4.16 -19.12 6.18
N PHE A 287 -5.11 -18.45 6.81
CA PHE A 287 -4.85 -17.35 7.74
C PHE A 287 -5.27 -17.71 9.15
N ARG A 288 -4.50 -17.26 10.12
CA ARG A 288 -4.85 -17.35 11.56
C ARG A 288 -4.60 -16.01 12.23
N LYS A 289 -5.26 -15.74 13.35
CA LYS A 289 -4.93 -14.56 14.15
C LYS A 289 -3.47 -14.61 14.57
N THR A 290 -2.83 -13.45 14.56
CA THR A 290 -1.48 -13.33 15.10
C THR A 290 -1.51 -13.48 16.63
N ASP A 291 -0.50 -14.17 17.17
CA ASP A 291 -0.33 -14.30 18.63
C ASP A 291 0.29 -13.02 19.24
N ARG A 292 0.77 -12.10 18.39
CA ARG A 292 1.38 -10.84 18.82
C ARG A 292 0.33 -9.73 18.89
N PRO A 293 0.33 -8.92 19.97
CA PRO A 293 -0.54 -7.76 20.03
C PRO A 293 -0.17 -6.73 18.97
N VAL A 294 -1.18 -6.15 18.33
CA VAL A 294 -1.03 -5.00 17.43
C VAL A 294 -1.27 -3.73 18.26
N THR A 295 -0.30 -2.82 18.23
CA THR A 295 -0.36 -1.57 18.99
C THR A 295 -0.10 -0.39 18.08
N MET A 296 -0.98 0.60 18.12
CA MET A 296 -0.89 1.85 17.37
C MET A 296 -1.25 3.01 18.29
N ASN A 297 -0.52 4.12 18.23
CA ASN A 297 -0.84 5.35 18.95
C ASN A 297 -1.70 6.32 18.10
N PHE A 298 -2.38 5.81 17.09
CA PHE A 298 -3.23 6.49 16.13
C PHE A 298 -4.37 5.57 15.69
N HIS A 299 -5.36 6.11 14.97
CA HIS A 299 -6.48 5.35 14.42
C HIS A 299 -6.41 5.32 12.89
N PRO A 300 -5.75 4.31 12.28
CA PRO A 300 -5.66 4.25 10.83
C PRO A 300 -6.97 3.77 10.21
N ARG A 301 -7.20 4.23 8.99
CA ARG A 301 -8.09 3.62 8.02
C ARG A 301 -7.22 2.95 6.94
N HIS A 302 -7.84 2.40 5.90
CA HIS A 302 -7.20 1.70 4.78
C HIS A 302 -5.85 2.30 4.38
N GLY A 303 -4.81 1.47 4.25
CA GLY A 303 -3.47 1.89 3.89
C GLY A 303 -2.53 0.71 3.64
N THR A 304 -1.24 1.00 3.47
CA THR A 304 -0.25 0.02 3.02
C THR A 304 1.03 0.07 3.85
N VAL A 305 1.62 -1.09 4.07
CA VAL A 305 2.90 -1.25 4.81
C VAL A 305 4.01 -1.69 3.85
N ILE A 306 5.14 -0.98 3.87
CA ILE A 306 6.37 -1.37 3.16
C ILE A 306 7.56 -1.50 4.10
N PRO A 307 8.55 -2.37 3.78
CA PRO A 307 9.79 -2.43 4.54
C PRO A 307 10.67 -1.21 4.26
N VAL A 308 11.33 -0.67 5.31
CA VAL A 308 12.22 0.48 5.26
C VAL A 308 13.57 0.20 5.88
N THR A 309 14.61 0.89 5.37
CA THR A 309 15.97 0.82 5.91
C THR A 309 16.13 1.73 7.12
N ALA A 310 17.15 1.48 7.96
CA ALA A 310 17.48 2.39 9.07
C ALA A 310 17.75 3.82 8.59
N LYS A 311 18.35 3.99 7.40
CA LYS A 311 18.62 5.32 6.82
C LYS A 311 17.32 6.07 6.49
N GLU A 312 16.31 5.38 5.97
CA GLU A 312 14.99 5.96 5.66
C GLU A 312 14.24 6.31 6.94
N MET A 313 14.24 5.43 7.94
CA MET A 313 13.65 5.71 9.26
C MET A 313 14.26 6.95 9.91
N LYS A 314 15.60 7.03 9.93
CA LYS A 314 16.34 8.19 10.46
C LYS A 314 15.98 9.48 9.73
N ARG A 315 15.88 9.42 8.41
CA ARG A 315 15.53 10.58 7.56
C ARG A 315 14.13 11.08 7.89
N LEU A 316 13.15 10.19 7.97
CA LEU A 316 11.77 10.52 8.29
C LEU A 316 11.65 11.13 9.71
N CYS A 317 12.19 10.46 10.72
CA CYS A 317 12.14 10.97 12.10
C CYS A 317 12.79 12.36 12.22
N ARG A 318 13.96 12.57 11.63
CA ARG A 318 14.64 13.88 11.67
C ARG A 318 13.86 14.96 10.94
N HIS A 319 13.23 14.63 9.81
CA HIS A 319 12.43 15.58 9.04
C HIS A 319 11.21 16.06 9.83
N PHE A 320 10.53 15.15 10.51
CA PHE A 320 9.34 15.46 11.29
C PHE A 320 9.60 15.85 12.75
N GLY A 321 10.85 15.80 13.20
CA GLY A 321 11.21 16.12 14.58
C GLY A 321 10.90 15.01 15.60
N ASP A 322 10.78 13.76 15.14
CA ASP A 322 10.37 12.59 15.93
C ASP A 322 11.59 11.80 16.46
N ASP A 323 12.58 12.46 17.04
CA ASP A 323 13.82 11.82 17.56
C ASP A 323 13.54 10.79 18.66
N ASP A 324 12.47 10.95 19.43
CA ASP A 324 12.07 10.00 20.48
C ASP A 324 11.61 8.68 19.86
N ILE A 325 10.90 8.74 18.71
CA ILE A 325 10.51 7.57 17.93
C ILE A 325 11.77 6.85 17.44
N LEU A 326 12.74 7.58 16.92
CA LEU A 326 13.99 7.02 16.44
C LEU A 326 14.76 6.30 17.55
N THR A 327 14.85 6.91 18.75
CA THR A 327 15.46 6.31 19.91
C THR A 327 14.79 4.99 20.30
N THR A 328 13.46 4.96 20.31
CA THR A 328 12.66 3.78 20.65
C THR A 328 12.86 2.67 19.63
N LEU A 329 12.81 2.98 18.33
CA LEU A 329 12.82 1.99 17.25
C LEU A 329 14.23 1.44 16.95
N LEU A 330 15.29 2.27 17.05
CA LEU A 330 16.65 1.90 16.66
C LEU A 330 17.62 1.80 17.82
N GLY A 331 17.22 2.19 19.05
CA GLY A 331 18.10 2.20 20.23
C GLY A 331 19.20 3.27 20.16
N GLU A 332 19.04 4.29 19.32
CA GLU A 332 20.02 5.38 19.19
C GLU A 332 19.79 6.42 20.28
N LYS A 333 20.83 6.69 21.10
CA LYS A 333 20.78 7.78 22.07
C LYS A 333 20.69 9.13 21.34
N ARG A 334 19.91 10.09 21.89
CA ARG A 334 19.91 11.49 21.44
C ARG A 334 21.36 11.97 21.32
N SER A 335 21.76 12.44 20.14
CA SER A 335 22.93 13.30 20.04
C SER A 335 22.53 14.64 20.65
N MET A 336 22.99 14.91 21.89
CA MET A 336 22.85 16.25 22.45
C MET A 336 23.50 17.24 21.48
N PRO A 337 22.83 18.37 21.14
CA PRO A 337 23.51 19.43 20.42
C PRO A 337 24.74 19.83 21.25
N ALA A 338 25.91 19.91 20.62
CA ALA A 338 27.11 20.39 21.25
C ALA A 338 26.80 21.79 21.81
N PHE A 339 26.89 21.94 23.13
CA PHE A 339 26.81 23.24 23.76
C PHE A 339 27.99 24.05 23.22
N VAL A 340 27.72 24.97 22.32
CA VAL A 340 28.67 26.02 21.96
C VAL A 340 28.72 26.94 23.18
N GLY A 341 29.73 26.71 24.04
CA GLY A 341 29.98 27.53 25.19
C GLY A 341 30.29 28.95 24.70
N VAL A 342 29.36 29.88 24.92
CA VAL A 342 29.63 31.32 24.79
C VAL A 342 30.47 31.71 25.98
N SER A 343 31.77 31.86 25.73
CA SER A 343 32.69 32.47 26.71
C SER A 343 32.32 33.94 26.81
N LEU A 344 31.66 34.32 27.89
CA LEU A 344 31.53 35.74 28.31
C LEU A 344 32.86 36.20 28.88
N SER A 345 33.66 36.91 28.10
CA SER A 345 34.78 37.69 28.62
C SER A 345 34.21 38.95 29.28
N VAL A 346 34.23 38.98 30.60
CA VAL A 346 34.02 40.20 31.37
C VAL A 346 35.30 41.03 31.26
N LYS A 347 35.19 42.24 30.73
CA LYS A 347 36.17 43.33 30.88
C LYS A 347 35.76 44.24 32.01
#